data_cc9df707040b543d50752c658811cb71
#
_entry.id   cc9df707040b543d50752c658811cb71
#
_cell.length_a   1.000
_cell.length_b   1.000
_cell.length_c   1.000
_cell.angle_alpha   90.00
_cell.angle_beta   90.00
_cell.angle_gamma   90.00
#
_symmetry.space_group_name_H-M   'P 1'
#
loop_
_entity.id
_entity.type
_entity.pdbx_description
1 polymer ?
#
loop_
_entity_poly.entity_id
_entity_poly.type
_entity_poly.pdbx_seq_one_letter_code
_entity_poly.pdbx_strand_id
1 'polypeptide(L)'
;MSDKSYLKWPFFEQRHRALEGVLDAWAAEHVSQEHGRDVDEACRTLVRSLGASGWLAHAIGGIAYGGASDVIDTRTICLIRETLARYSGLADFAFAMQGLGSGAITLFGSEAHKQRYLARIVRGEAIAAFALSEPQAGSDVAAMQCAAVQDGDHYVLDGEKTWISNGGIADFYVVFARTGEAPGARGISAFIIDAGTPGFEIVERIDVIAPHPLARLKFTGCRVPASSRLGDAGQGFKVAMATLDVFRTSVAAAALGFARRALDEALERAMTRKMFGQTLADFQLTQAKLAQMATGLDAAALLTYRAAWQRDQGERVTKEAAMAKMTATETAQQIIDAAVQMFGGLGVVSEHPVERLYREIRALRIYEGATEVQQLIIAREILRNREPSGDAPTKA
;
A
#
# COMPACT_ATOMS: atom_id res chain seq x y z
N MET A 1 11.75 6.83 -22.65
CA MET A 1 10.55 7.60 -22.16
C MET A 1 9.43 6.60 -22.03
N SER A 2 8.86 6.42 -20.82
CA SER A 2 7.79 5.44 -20.59
C SER A 2 6.57 5.69 -21.47
N ASP A 3 5.94 4.59 -21.89
CA ASP A 3 4.64 4.67 -22.54
C ASP A 3 3.56 5.14 -21.55
N LYS A 4 2.97 6.29 -21.82
CA LYS A 4 1.86 6.90 -21.06
C LYS A 4 0.53 6.85 -21.83
N SER A 5 0.44 5.99 -22.86
CA SER A 5 -0.77 5.88 -23.70
C SER A 5 -2.00 5.44 -22.90
N TYR A 6 -1.81 4.69 -21.80
CA TYR A 6 -2.87 4.25 -20.90
C TYR A 6 -3.65 5.43 -20.26
N LEU A 7 -3.03 6.61 -20.12
CA LEU A 7 -3.73 7.81 -19.62
C LEU A 7 -4.86 8.29 -20.55
N LYS A 8 -4.89 7.81 -21.80
CA LYS A 8 -5.98 8.08 -22.75
C LYS A 8 -7.19 7.15 -22.57
N TRP A 9 -7.07 6.12 -21.74
CA TRP A 9 -8.18 5.21 -21.46
C TRP A 9 -9.36 5.93 -20.78
N PRO A 10 -10.59 5.40 -20.93
CA PRO A 10 -11.80 6.07 -20.44
C PRO A 10 -11.89 6.19 -18.92
N PHE A 11 -11.02 5.50 -18.18
CA PHE A 11 -10.93 5.60 -16.72
C PHE A 11 -10.43 6.97 -16.22
N PHE A 12 -9.73 7.72 -17.09
CA PHE A 12 -9.04 8.95 -16.67
C PHE A 12 -9.73 10.21 -17.20
N GLU A 13 -9.93 11.16 -16.31
CA GLU A 13 -10.36 12.52 -16.58
C GLU A 13 -9.15 13.43 -16.88
N GLN A 14 -9.39 14.64 -17.34
CA GLN A 14 -8.32 15.61 -17.63
C GLN A 14 -7.47 15.92 -16.39
N ARG A 15 -8.09 15.99 -15.18
CA ARG A 15 -7.38 16.24 -13.92
C ARG A 15 -6.35 15.15 -13.60
N HIS A 16 -6.64 13.87 -13.87
CA HIS A 16 -5.72 12.76 -13.66
C HIS A 16 -4.50 12.84 -14.59
N ARG A 17 -4.73 13.17 -15.85
CA ARG A 17 -3.66 13.37 -16.84
C ARG A 17 -2.76 14.54 -16.50
N ALA A 18 -3.36 15.66 -16.05
CA ALA A 18 -2.60 16.83 -15.62
C ALA A 18 -1.76 16.55 -14.37
N LEU A 19 -2.36 15.88 -13.37
CA LEU A 19 -1.69 15.50 -12.12
C LEU A 19 -0.47 14.61 -12.41
N GLU A 20 -0.62 13.58 -13.24
CA GLU A 20 0.47 12.65 -13.54
C GLU A 20 1.66 13.38 -14.19
N GLY A 21 1.43 14.29 -15.12
CA GLY A 21 2.51 15.05 -15.76
C GLY A 21 3.29 15.93 -14.78
N VAL A 22 2.59 16.61 -13.84
CA VAL A 22 3.22 17.43 -12.81
C VAL A 22 3.98 16.56 -11.81
N LEU A 23 3.40 15.44 -11.40
CA LEU A 23 4.03 14.52 -10.46
C LEU A 23 5.28 13.86 -11.06
N ASP A 24 5.24 13.42 -12.32
CA ASP A 24 6.39 12.78 -12.99
C ASP A 24 7.57 13.76 -13.08
N ALA A 25 7.32 15.03 -13.41
CA ALA A 25 8.35 16.06 -13.41
C ALA A 25 8.93 16.31 -12.01
N TRP A 26 8.04 16.40 -11.00
CA TRP A 26 8.46 16.57 -9.61
C TRP A 26 9.28 15.37 -9.11
N ALA A 27 8.84 14.15 -9.39
CA ALA A 27 9.51 12.94 -8.96
C ALA A 27 10.91 12.81 -9.61
N ALA A 28 11.03 13.17 -10.88
CA ALA A 28 12.33 13.18 -11.57
C ALA A 28 13.35 14.13 -10.91
N GLU A 29 12.89 15.23 -10.32
CA GLU A 29 13.76 16.23 -9.68
C GLU A 29 14.03 15.91 -8.20
N HIS A 30 13.04 15.38 -7.46
CA HIS A 30 13.07 15.31 -6.00
C HIS A 30 13.23 13.89 -5.45
N VAL A 31 12.99 12.84 -6.26
CA VAL A 31 13.09 11.45 -5.81
C VAL A 31 14.41 10.85 -6.24
N SER A 32 15.37 10.79 -5.30
CA SER A 32 16.63 10.08 -5.52
C SER A 32 16.41 8.57 -5.55
N GLN A 33 17.14 7.89 -6.41
CA GLN A 33 17.22 6.42 -6.41
C GLN A 33 18.23 5.90 -5.36
N GLU A 34 19.14 6.76 -4.91
CA GLU A 34 20.12 6.44 -3.89
C GLU A 34 19.57 6.90 -2.53
N HIS A 35 19.19 5.95 -1.71
CA HIS A 35 18.89 6.20 -0.32
C HIS A 35 20.17 5.95 0.48
N GLY A 36 20.56 6.91 1.32
CA GLY A 36 21.66 6.73 2.25
C GLY A 36 21.45 5.49 3.15
N ARG A 37 22.45 5.14 3.96
CA ARG A 37 22.37 3.96 4.84
C ARG A 37 21.28 4.05 5.91
N ASP A 38 20.84 5.27 6.24
CA ASP A 38 19.75 5.50 7.20
C ASP A 38 18.40 5.59 6.47
N VAL A 39 17.74 4.45 6.39
CA VAL A 39 16.43 4.28 5.76
C VAL A 39 15.33 5.06 6.50
N ASP A 40 15.43 5.19 7.82
CA ASP A 40 14.48 5.93 8.65
C ASP A 40 14.51 7.42 8.32
N GLU A 41 15.69 8.02 8.28
CA GLU A 41 15.82 9.44 7.94
C GLU A 41 15.50 9.71 6.46
N ALA A 42 15.85 8.80 5.56
CA ALA A 42 15.44 8.88 4.16
C ALA A 42 13.91 8.89 4.03
N CYS A 43 13.21 8.00 4.74
CA CYS A 43 11.75 7.94 4.76
C CYS A 43 11.13 9.23 5.35
N ARG A 44 11.65 9.73 6.49
CA ARG A 44 11.21 11.01 7.08
C ARG A 44 11.39 12.18 6.13
N THR A 45 12.51 12.22 5.42
CA THR A 45 12.80 13.28 4.44
C THR A 45 11.82 13.22 3.26
N LEU A 46 11.52 12.01 2.75
CA LEU A 46 10.52 11.84 1.70
C LEU A 46 9.12 12.27 2.15
N VAL A 47 8.70 11.91 3.37
CA VAL A 47 7.40 12.34 3.92
C VAL A 47 7.32 13.87 4.00
N ARG A 48 8.37 14.53 4.52
CA ARG A 48 8.43 16.00 4.57
C ARG A 48 8.36 16.63 3.18
N SER A 49 9.11 16.09 2.22
CA SER A 49 9.14 16.58 0.83
C SER A 49 7.79 16.42 0.14
N LEU A 50 7.15 15.25 0.29
CA LEU A 50 5.82 14.96 -0.24
C LEU A 50 4.75 15.89 0.37
N GLY A 51 4.85 16.17 1.68
CA GLY A 51 3.96 17.10 2.38
C GLY A 51 4.16 18.54 1.91
N ALA A 52 5.40 19.03 1.89
CA ALA A 52 5.74 20.38 1.45
C ALA A 52 5.32 20.67 0.00
N SER A 53 5.32 19.63 -0.85
CA SER A 53 4.90 19.73 -2.25
C SER A 53 3.40 19.46 -2.47
N GLY A 54 2.63 19.18 -1.39
CA GLY A 54 1.19 18.99 -1.44
C GLY A 54 0.73 17.60 -1.89
N TRP A 55 1.63 16.66 -2.17
CA TRP A 55 1.24 15.33 -2.64
C TRP A 55 0.48 14.52 -1.59
N LEU A 56 0.81 14.69 -0.29
CA LEU A 56 0.12 13.99 0.80
C LEU A 56 -1.35 14.41 0.98
N ALA A 57 -1.77 15.56 0.43
CA ALA A 57 -3.17 15.95 0.41
C ALA A 57 -4.07 14.96 -0.33
N HIS A 58 -3.52 14.20 -1.29
CA HIS A 58 -4.23 13.17 -2.03
C HIS A 58 -4.36 11.83 -1.26
N ALA A 59 -3.62 11.65 -0.18
CA ALA A 59 -3.65 10.42 0.61
C ALA A 59 -4.85 10.35 1.58
N ILE A 60 -5.52 11.48 1.84
CA ILE A 60 -6.65 11.59 2.76
C ILE A 60 -7.89 12.19 2.07
N GLY A 61 -9.08 11.92 2.62
CA GLY A 61 -10.31 12.65 2.31
C GLY A 61 -10.61 13.72 3.35
N GLY A 62 -11.25 14.81 2.92
CA GLY A 62 -11.67 15.93 3.77
C GLY A 62 -10.90 17.21 3.51
N ILE A 63 -11.47 18.09 2.69
CA ILE A 63 -10.90 19.43 2.37
C ILE A 63 -10.72 20.25 3.66
N ALA A 64 -11.61 20.11 4.63
CA ALA A 64 -11.53 20.79 5.93
C ALA A 64 -10.24 20.44 6.72
N TYR A 65 -9.59 19.34 6.42
CA TYR A 65 -8.34 18.88 7.07
C TYR A 65 -7.12 19.01 6.16
N GLY A 66 -7.27 19.67 5.00
CA GLY A 66 -6.20 19.87 4.02
C GLY A 66 -6.14 18.79 2.92
N GLY A 67 -7.09 17.85 2.87
CA GLY A 67 -7.19 16.89 1.77
C GLY A 67 -7.48 17.56 0.44
N ALA A 68 -7.04 16.98 -0.66
CA ALA A 68 -7.26 17.48 -2.00
C ALA A 68 -8.74 17.38 -2.45
N SER A 69 -9.54 16.53 -1.81
CA SER A 69 -10.97 16.37 -2.02
C SER A 69 -11.66 15.88 -0.75
N ASP A 70 -13.00 15.96 -0.70
CA ASP A 70 -13.77 15.48 0.46
C ASP A 70 -13.75 13.96 0.58
N VAL A 71 -13.62 13.26 -0.54
CA VAL A 71 -13.52 11.79 -0.60
C VAL A 71 -12.16 11.37 -1.17
N ILE A 72 -11.72 10.20 -0.79
CA ILE A 72 -10.50 9.61 -1.34
C ILE A 72 -10.74 9.27 -2.82
N ASP A 73 -9.92 9.84 -3.70
CA ASP A 73 -9.89 9.54 -5.15
C ASP A 73 -8.90 8.40 -5.40
N THR A 74 -9.42 7.19 -5.64
CA THR A 74 -8.61 5.98 -5.77
C THR A 74 -7.74 5.99 -7.02
N ARG A 75 -8.24 6.56 -8.14
CA ARG A 75 -7.46 6.71 -9.38
C ARG A 75 -6.27 7.64 -9.16
N THR A 76 -6.48 8.74 -8.46
CA THR A 76 -5.40 9.68 -8.09
C THR A 76 -4.34 8.99 -7.22
N ILE A 77 -4.73 8.26 -6.17
CA ILE A 77 -3.79 7.50 -5.33
C ILE A 77 -3.01 6.48 -6.19
N CYS A 78 -3.70 5.75 -7.07
CA CYS A 78 -3.05 4.77 -7.96
C CYS A 78 -2.02 5.45 -8.87
N LEU A 79 -2.34 6.58 -9.50
CA LEU A 79 -1.40 7.32 -10.34
C LEU A 79 -0.18 7.82 -9.55
N ILE A 80 -0.39 8.33 -8.34
CA ILE A 80 0.70 8.81 -7.49
C ILE A 80 1.62 7.63 -7.13
N ARG A 81 1.07 6.50 -6.70
CA ARG A 81 1.84 5.33 -6.32
C ARG A 81 2.57 4.72 -7.52
N GLU A 82 1.91 4.57 -8.68
CA GLU A 82 2.56 4.09 -9.89
C GLU A 82 3.74 4.97 -10.30
N THR A 83 3.54 6.30 -10.27
CA THR A 83 4.59 7.25 -10.63
C THR A 83 5.75 7.20 -9.64
N LEU A 84 5.49 7.29 -8.33
CA LEU A 84 6.55 7.26 -7.31
C LEU A 84 7.33 5.95 -7.32
N ALA A 85 6.65 4.80 -7.42
CA ALA A 85 7.26 3.48 -7.47
C ALA A 85 8.20 3.31 -8.68
N ARG A 86 7.91 3.96 -9.80
CA ARG A 86 8.79 3.97 -10.97
C ARG A 86 10.14 4.62 -10.70
N TYR A 87 10.18 5.60 -9.78
CA TYR A 87 11.41 6.28 -9.38
C TYR A 87 12.07 5.61 -8.17
N SER A 88 11.29 5.31 -7.12
CA SER A 88 11.80 4.74 -5.87
C SER A 88 10.70 3.99 -5.10
N GLY A 89 10.99 2.75 -4.68
CA GLY A 89 10.10 1.98 -3.80
C GLY A 89 9.91 2.66 -2.45
N LEU A 90 10.96 3.28 -1.89
CA LEU A 90 10.84 4.00 -0.62
C LEU A 90 9.99 5.28 -0.75
N ALA A 91 9.98 5.95 -1.91
CA ALA A 91 9.11 7.11 -2.13
C ALA A 91 7.63 6.71 -2.24
N ASP A 92 7.32 5.60 -2.95
CA ASP A 92 5.99 5.01 -2.94
C ASP A 92 5.57 4.62 -1.52
N PHE A 93 6.45 3.93 -0.79
CA PHE A 93 6.21 3.53 0.60
C PHE A 93 5.91 4.73 1.50
N ALA A 94 6.72 5.80 1.43
CA ALA A 94 6.54 7.01 2.22
C ALA A 94 5.17 7.66 1.97
N PHE A 95 4.69 7.71 0.72
CA PHE A 95 3.36 8.19 0.38
C PHE A 95 2.26 7.22 0.85
N ALA A 96 2.38 5.94 0.50
CA ALA A 96 1.37 4.92 0.73
C ALA A 96 1.04 4.75 2.21
N MET A 97 2.07 4.76 3.07
CA MET A 97 1.90 4.56 4.51
C MET A 97 1.20 5.73 5.19
N GLN A 98 1.31 6.95 4.67
CA GLN A 98 0.52 8.07 5.20
C GLN A 98 -0.98 7.85 4.93
N GLY A 99 -1.34 7.40 3.73
CA GLY A 99 -2.72 7.05 3.41
C GLY A 99 -3.24 5.85 4.22
N LEU A 100 -2.52 4.75 4.26
CA LEU A 100 -2.92 3.54 4.99
C LEU A 100 -3.02 3.79 6.49
N GLY A 101 -1.99 4.42 7.09
CA GLY A 101 -1.94 4.69 8.53
C GLY A 101 -3.00 5.69 9.01
N SER A 102 -3.43 6.63 8.16
CA SER A 102 -4.49 7.60 8.47
C SER A 102 -5.86 7.23 7.91
N GLY A 103 -5.95 6.22 7.05
CA GLY A 103 -7.19 5.83 6.37
C GLY A 103 -8.32 5.49 7.33
N ALA A 104 -8.02 4.80 8.42
CA ALA A 104 -8.98 4.50 9.48
C ALA A 104 -9.51 5.78 10.16
N ILE A 105 -8.66 6.80 10.34
CA ILE A 105 -9.06 8.11 10.90
C ILE A 105 -9.94 8.85 9.89
N THR A 106 -9.55 8.88 8.61
CA THR A 106 -10.33 9.48 7.52
C THR A 106 -11.75 8.92 7.47
N LEU A 107 -11.89 7.59 7.55
CA LEU A 107 -13.15 6.89 7.35
C LEU A 107 -14.02 6.80 8.61
N PHE A 108 -13.43 6.67 9.79
CA PHE A 108 -14.13 6.35 11.03
C PHE A 108 -13.78 7.27 12.22
N GLY A 109 -12.84 8.19 12.05
CA GLY A 109 -12.44 9.12 13.10
C GLY A 109 -13.56 10.10 13.43
N SER A 110 -13.65 10.47 14.71
CA SER A 110 -14.44 11.63 15.14
C SER A 110 -13.86 12.93 14.57
N GLU A 111 -14.62 14.00 14.60
CA GLU A 111 -14.14 15.32 14.18
C GLU A 111 -12.85 15.72 14.91
N ALA A 112 -12.80 15.46 16.24
CA ALA A 112 -11.60 15.71 17.05
C ALA A 112 -10.38 14.89 16.58
N HIS A 113 -10.58 13.63 16.20
CA HIS A 113 -9.51 12.80 15.63
C HIS A 113 -8.99 13.36 14.31
N LYS A 114 -9.89 13.71 13.38
CA LYS A 114 -9.53 14.26 12.07
C LYS A 114 -8.76 15.57 12.20
N GLN A 115 -9.24 16.48 13.02
CA GLN A 115 -8.58 17.77 13.28
C GLN A 115 -7.18 17.59 13.89
N ARG A 116 -7.03 16.64 14.83
CA ARG A 116 -5.76 16.42 15.52
C ARG A 116 -4.68 15.81 14.62
N TYR A 117 -5.04 14.86 13.76
CA TYR A 117 -4.07 14.03 13.04
C TYR A 117 -3.94 14.36 11.55
N LEU A 118 -5.07 14.56 10.83
CA LEU A 118 -5.03 14.58 9.35
C LEU A 118 -4.28 15.78 8.79
N ALA A 119 -4.47 16.97 9.34
CA ALA A 119 -3.78 18.17 8.86
C ALA A 119 -2.24 18.07 8.99
N ARG A 120 -1.75 17.42 10.06
CA ARG A 120 -0.31 17.20 10.28
C ARG A 120 0.26 16.22 9.26
N ILE A 121 -0.51 15.18 8.88
CA ILE A 121 -0.14 14.22 7.85
C ILE A 121 0.00 14.92 6.50
N VAL A 122 -1.00 15.71 6.10
CA VAL A 122 -1.00 16.45 4.83
C VAL A 122 0.25 17.31 4.68
N ARG A 123 0.69 17.97 5.77
CA ARG A 123 1.89 18.81 5.76
C ARG A 123 3.21 18.03 5.92
N GLY A 124 3.15 16.69 6.06
CA GLY A 124 4.34 15.87 6.30
C GLY A 124 4.99 16.09 7.68
N GLU A 125 4.22 16.63 8.64
CA GLU A 125 4.63 16.93 10.02
C GLU A 125 4.40 15.75 10.97
N ALA A 126 3.65 14.74 10.54
CA ALA A 126 3.40 13.53 11.30
C ALA A 126 3.45 12.31 10.40
N ILE A 127 4.01 11.23 10.92
CA ILE A 127 4.11 9.92 10.26
C ILE A 127 3.12 8.97 10.92
N ALA A 128 2.31 8.31 10.10
CA ALA A 128 1.30 7.36 10.53
C ALA A 128 1.76 5.91 10.38
N ALA A 129 1.25 5.02 11.23
CA ALA A 129 1.42 3.59 11.10
C ALA A 129 0.09 2.84 11.29
N PHE A 130 -0.03 1.67 10.64
CA PHE A 130 -1.19 0.79 10.70
C PHE A 130 -0.78 -0.55 11.33
N ALA A 131 -1.17 -0.78 12.59
CA ALA A 131 -0.70 -1.90 13.41
C ALA A 131 -1.78 -2.98 13.55
N LEU A 132 -1.92 -3.82 12.50
CA LEU A 132 -2.94 -4.87 12.44
C LEU A 132 -2.34 -6.25 12.75
N SER A 133 -1.28 -6.65 12.06
CA SER A 133 -0.73 -8.00 12.07
C SER A 133 -0.03 -8.36 13.38
N GLU A 134 -0.09 -9.66 13.73
CA GLU A 134 0.61 -10.25 14.89
C GLU A 134 1.48 -11.43 14.45
N PRO A 135 2.43 -11.89 15.27
CA PRO A 135 3.28 -13.03 14.92
C PRO A 135 2.50 -14.27 14.48
N GLN A 136 1.32 -14.53 15.07
CA GLN A 136 0.46 -15.67 14.78
C GLN A 136 -0.81 -15.32 13.98
N ALA A 137 -1.02 -14.04 13.64
CA ALA A 137 -2.23 -13.55 12.95
C ALA A 137 -1.87 -12.56 11.84
N GLY A 138 -1.32 -13.07 10.73
CA GLY A 138 -1.02 -12.31 9.52
C GLY A 138 -2.18 -12.36 8.52
N SER A 139 -2.39 -13.50 7.85
CA SER A 139 -3.52 -13.70 6.92
C SER A 139 -4.86 -13.84 7.62
N ASP A 140 -4.89 -14.51 8.78
CA ASP A 140 -6.08 -14.62 9.64
C ASP A 140 -6.03 -13.58 10.76
N VAL A 141 -6.22 -12.32 10.39
CA VAL A 141 -6.19 -11.20 11.36
C VAL A 141 -7.34 -11.26 12.37
N ALA A 142 -8.41 -12.00 12.10
CA ALA A 142 -9.49 -12.20 13.06
C ALA A 142 -9.08 -13.06 14.27
N ALA A 143 -7.98 -13.81 14.16
CA ALA A 143 -7.41 -14.61 15.24
C ALA A 143 -6.43 -13.82 16.14
N MET A 144 -6.31 -12.49 15.97
CA MET A 144 -5.42 -11.66 16.79
C MET A 144 -5.67 -11.83 18.30
N GLN A 145 -4.61 -11.71 19.10
CA GLN A 145 -4.63 -11.91 20.55
C GLN A 145 -4.32 -10.64 21.35
N CYS A 146 -3.69 -9.62 20.74
CA CYS A 146 -3.49 -8.33 21.40
C CYS A 146 -4.83 -7.85 21.95
N ALA A 147 -4.92 -7.67 23.25
CA ALA A 147 -6.15 -7.35 23.97
C ALA A 147 -6.21 -5.88 24.39
N ALA A 148 -7.40 -5.34 24.52
CA ALA A 148 -7.68 -4.03 25.08
C ALA A 148 -8.84 -4.16 26.07
N VAL A 149 -8.53 -4.11 27.36
CA VAL A 149 -9.52 -4.25 28.45
C VAL A 149 -9.96 -2.87 28.90
N GLN A 150 -11.27 -2.65 28.95
CA GLN A 150 -11.82 -1.37 29.43
C GLN A 150 -11.63 -1.22 30.94
N ASP A 151 -11.10 -0.07 31.35
CA ASP A 151 -10.88 0.33 32.75
C ASP A 151 -11.37 1.78 32.92
N GLY A 152 -12.62 1.91 33.29
CA GLY A 152 -13.31 3.20 33.44
C GLY A 152 -13.40 3.93 32.09
N ASP A 153 -12.82 5.12 32.02
CA ASP A 153 -12.76 5.97 30.84
C ASP A 153 -11.50 5.71 29.96
N HIS A 154 -10.80 4.59 30.21
CA HIS A 154 -9.61 4.16 29.47
C HIS A 154 -9.74 2.73 28.97
N TYR A 155 -8.81 2.36 28.09
CA TYR A 155 -8.49 0.97 27.73
C TYR A 155 -7.04 0.69 28.10
N VAL A 156 -6.77 -0.54 28.57
CA VAL A 156 -5.44 -1.04 28.87
C VAL A 156 -5.10 -2.08 27.82
N LEU A 157 -4.07 -1.83 27.01
CA LEU A 157 -3.64 -2.72 25.95
C LEU A 157 -2.46 -3.59 26.38
N ASP A 158 -2.57 -4.90 26.07
CA ASP A 158 -1.51 -5.89 26.27
C ASP A 158 -1.40 -6.79 25.04
N GLY A 159 -0.15 -6.99 24.56
CA GLY A 159 0.12 -7.84 23.41
C GLY A 159 1.22 -7.34 22.49
N GLU A 160 1.31 -7.91 21.31
CA GLU A 160 2.36 -7.59 20.32
C GLU A 160 1.75 -7.36 18.94
N LYS A 161 2.43 -6.52 18.14
CA LYS A 161 2.17 -6.35 16.72
C LYS A 161 3.49 -6.52 15.95
N THR A 162 3.44 -7.11 14.77
CA THR A 162 4.65 -7.34 13.96
C THR A 162 4.44 -6.93 12.50
N TRP A 163 5.54 -6.75 11.79
CA TRP A 163 5.54 -6.27 10.40
C TRP A 163 4.87 -4.89 10.26
N ILE A 164 5.11 -4.01 11.24
CA ILE A 164 4.45 -2.71 11.24
C ILE A 164 5.31 -1.69 10.49
N SER A 165 4.83 -1.32 9.32
CA SER A 165 5.42 -0.27 8.47
C SER A 165 5.41 1.08 9.21
N ASN A 166 6.47 1.86 9.04
CA ASN A 166 6.78 3.05 9.84
C ASN A 166 6.98 2.78 11.34
N GLY A 167 7.04 1.51 11.77
CA GLY A 167 7.36 1.16 13.15
C GLY A 167 8.73 1.73 13.55
N GLY A 168 8.76 2.48 14.64
CA GLY A 168 9.96 3.16 15.16
C GLY A 168 10.18 4.57 14.62
N ILE A 169 9.46 4.99 13.57
CA ILE A 169 9.51 6.36 13.06
C ILE A 169 8.16 7.09 13.10
N ALA A 170 7.05 6.37 13.30
CA ALA A 170 5.72 6.95 13.32
C ALA A 170 5.48 7.77 14.60
N ASP A 171 4.73 8.86 14.44
CA ASP A 171 4.26 9.72 15.54
C ASP A 171 3.03 9.14 16.23
N PHE A 172 2.23 8.37 15.50
CA PHE A 172 1.08 7.65 16.04
C PHE A 172 0.79 6.36 15.23
N TYR A 173 0.09 5.45 15.88
CA TYR A 173 -0.26 4.12 15.37
C TYR A 173 -1.76 3.90 15.46
N VAL A 174 -2.39 3.44 14.37
CA VAL A 174 -3.73 2.86 14.44
C VAL A 174 -3.59 1.39 14.78
N VAL A 175 -3.94 1.02 16.01
CA VAL A 175 -3.75 -0.31 16.59
C VAL A 175 -5.09 -1.03 16.69
N PHE A 176 -5.13 -2.28 16.24
CA PHE A 176 -6.31 -3.15 16.35
C PHE A 176 -6.09 -4.15 17.48
N ALA A 177 -7.05 -4.22 18.41
CA ALA A 177 -6.96 -5.08 19.58
C ALA A 177 -8.32 -5.70 19.91
N ARG A 178 -8.29 -6.84 20.59
CA ARG A 178 -9.48 -7.54 21.02
C ARG A 178 -10.07 -6.90 22.26
N THR A 179 -11.30 -6.43 22.15
CA THR A 179 -12.10 -5.83 23.24
C THR A 179 -13.18 -6.78 23.78
N GLY A 180 -13.45 -7.88 23.08
CA GLY A 180 -14.22 -9.00 23.64
C GLY A 180 -15.74 -8.89 23.56
N GLU A 181 -16.30 -7.92 22.80
CA GLU A 181 -17.76 -7.77 22.63
C GLU A 181 -18.44 -9.01 22.05
N ALA A 182 -17.71 -9.74 21.19
CA ALA A 182 -18.16 -10.99 20.59
C ALA A 182 -16.96 -11.83 20.11
N PRO A 183 -17.15 -13.12 19.82
CA PRO A 183 -16.11 -13.97 19.25
C PRO A 183 -15.67 -13.52 17.85
N GLY A 184 -14.42 -13.82 17.49
CA GLY A 184 -13.88 -13.60 16.15
C GLY A 184 -13.76 -12.11 15.80
N ALA A 185 -14.08 -11.78 14.56
CA ALA A 185 -13.93 -10.42 14.00
C ALA A 185 -14.75 -9.34 14.72
N ARG A 186 -15.88 -9.70 15.33
CA ARG A 186 -16.80 -8.77 16.02
C ARG A 186 -16.34 -8.35 17.41
N GLY A 187 -15.28 -8.95 17.93
CA GLY A 187 -14.69 -8.58 19.23
C GLY A 187 -13.41 -7.78 19.09
N ILE A 188 -13.19 -7.09 17.97
CA ILE A 188 -12.01 -6.29 17.70
C ILE A 188 -12.39 -4.82 17.61
N SER A 189 -11.61 -3.94 18.26
CA SER A 189 -11.73 -2.49 18.16
C SER A 189 -10.43 -1.86 17.63
N ALA A 190 -10.50 -0.63 17.16
CA ALA A 190 -9.36 0.13 16.66
C ALA A 190 -9.09 1.35 17.56
N PHE A 191 -7.82 1.65 17.81
CA PHE A 191 -7.38 2.72 18.69
C PHE A 191 -6.28 3.54 18.03
N ILE A 192 -6.26 4.85 18.28
CA ILE A 192 -5.11 5.70 17.94
C ILE A 192 -4.22 5.78 19.19
N ILE A 193 -2.94 5.40 19.02
CA ILE A 193 -1.94 5.41 20.09
C ILE A 193 -0.77 6.29 19.64
N ASP A 194 -0.49 7.36 20.39
CA ASP A 194 0.68 8.21 20.13
C ASP A 194 1.98 7.47 20.52
N ALA A 195 3.07 7.70 19.79
CA ALA A 195 4.34 6.98 19.96
C ALA A 195 4.94 7.05 21.37
N GLY A 196 4.72 8.16 22.10
CA GLY A 196 5.22 8.36 23.47
C GLY A 196 4.32 7.79 24.57
N THR A 197 3.27 7.02 24.24
CA THR A 197 2.33 6.48 25.24
C THR A 197 3.04 5.51 26.20
N PRO A 198 2.96 5.68 27.54
CA PRO A 198 3.54 4.72 28.48
C PRO A 198 3.02 3.31 28.28
N GLY A 199 3.92 2.31 28.32
CA GLY A 199 3.60 0.91 28.08
C GLY A 199 3.57 0.52 26.60
N PHE A 200 3.87 1.43 25.68
CA PHE A 200 4.11 1.16 24.26
C PHE A 200 5.61 1.16 23.96
N GLU A 201 6.13 0.12 23.35
CA GLU A 201 7.55 -0.06 23.05
C GLU A 201 7.78 -0.59 21.63
N ILE A 202 8.87 -0.14 20.99
CA ILE A 202 9.44 -0.73 19.79
C ILE A 202 10.45 -1.79 20.25
N VAL A 203 10.10 -3.08 20.12
CA VAL A 203 10.94 -4.15 20.68
C VAL A 203 11.93 -4.72 19.66
N GLU A 204 11.67 -4.50 18.36
CA GLU A 204 12.55 -4.99 17.31
C GLU A 204 12.42 -4.13 16.06
N ARG A 205 13.55 -3.76 15.45
CA ARG A 205 13.60 -3.24 14.08
C ARG A 205 13.82 -4.42 13.15
N ILE A 206 13.00 -4.52 12.10
CA ILE A 206 13.00 -5.67 11.20
C ILE A 206 13.62 -5.26 9.86
N ASP A 207 14.77 -5.83 9.54
CA ASP A 207 15.40 -5.63 8.23
C ASP A 207 14.81 -6.58 7.20
N VAL A 208 14.53 -6.07 6.02
CA VAL A 208 13.96 -6.82 4.89
C VAL A 208 14.76 -6.58 3.61
N ILE A 209 14.56 -7.44 2.61
CA ILE A 209 15.33 -7.40 1.34
C ILE A 209 15.17 -6.09 0.56
N ALA A 210 14.06 -5.38 0.73
CA ALA A 210 13.84 -4.02 0.22
C ALA A 210 13.69 -3.09 1.42
N PRO A 211 14.76 -2.39 1.85
CA PRO A 211 14.77 -1.68 3.11
C PRO A 211 13.73 -0.58 3.20
N HIS A 212 12.91 -0.61 4.24
CA HIS A 212 11.99 0.44 4.66
C HIS A 212 11.76 0.34 6.18
N PRO A 213 11.31 1.42 6.85
CA PRO A 213 11.05 1.37 8.28
C PRO A 213 10.02 0.31 8.64
N LEU A 214 10.43 -0.70 9.42
CA LEU A 214 9.59 -1.83 9.81
C LEU A 214 9.95 -2.29 11.23
N ALA A 215 8.94 -2.60 12.06
CA ALA A 215 9.19 -2.99 13.44
C ALA A 215 8.18 -3.99 14.00
N ARG A 216 8.58 -4.61 15.12
CA ARG A 216 7.70 -5.28 16.07
C ARG A 216 7.45 -4.35 17.25
N LEU A 217 6.18 -4.28 17.65
CA LEU A 217 5.66 -3.43 18.71
C LEU A 217 5.20 -4.30 19.86
N LYS A 218 5.33 -3.77 21.10
CA LYS A 218 4.81 -4.40 22.30
C LYS A 218 4.01 -3.41 23.11
N PHE A 219 2.90 -3.88 23.68
CA PHE A 219 2.05 -3.18 24.60
C PHE A 219 2.06 -3.94 25.93
N THR A 220 2.37 -3.25 27.03
CA THR A 220 2.40 -3.83 28.38
C THR A 220 1.73 -2.84 29.31
N GLY A 221 0.49 -3.11 29.71
CA GLY A 221 -0.30 -2.19 30.50
C GLY A 221 -0.46 -0.82 29.82
N CYS A 222 -0.47 -0.77 28.48
CA CYS A 222 -0.53 0.50 27.74
C CYS A 222 -1.90 1.12 27.86
N ARG A 223 -1.99 2.19 28.66
CA ARG A 223 -3.24 2.85 29.01
C ARG A 223 -3.56 3.99 28.05
N VAL A 224 -4.69 3.91 27.37
CA VAL A 224 -5.17 4.93 26.42
C VAL A 224 -6.58 5.39 26.76
N PRO A 225 -6.93 6.68 26.56
CA PRO A 225 -8.29 7.15 26.76
C PRO A 225 -9.31 6.41 25.88
N ALA A 226 -10.52 6.16 26.37
CA ALA A 226 -11.59 5.56 25.59
C ALA A 226 -11.94 6.40 24.33
N SER A 227 -11.70 7.70 24.40
CA SER A 227 -11.82 8.62 23.26
C SER A 227 -10.82 8.38 22.13
N SER A 228 -9.75 7.60 22.33
CA SER A 228 -8.81 7.21 21.27
C SER A 228 -9.36 6.11 20.35
N ARG A 229 -10.52 5.51 20.69
CA ARG A 229 -11.14 4.46 19.89
C ARG A 229 -11.74 5.04 18.59
N LEU A 230 -11.50 4.35 17.48
CA LEU A 230 -12.07 4.66 16.17
C LEU A 230 -13.36 3.86 15.96
N GLY A 231 -14.47 4.56 15.74
CA GLY A 231 -15.79 3.93 15.62
C GLY A 231 -16.31 3.33 16.92
N ASP A 232 -17.29 2.45 16.84
CA ASP A 232 -17.87 1.77 17.99
C ASP A 232 -17.03 0.56 18.42
N ALA A 233 -17.24 0.11 19.68
CA ALA A 233 -16.60 -1.10 20.19
C ALA A 233 -17.01 -2.32 19.33
N GLY A 234 -16.06 -3.23 19.08
CA GLY A 234 -16.27 -4.40 18.21
C GLY A 234 -16.29 -4.11 16.71
N GLN A 235 -16.13 -2.88 16.27
CA GLN A 235 -16.11 -2.53 14.83
C GLN A 235 -14.70 -2.46 14.21
N GLY A 236 -13.65 -2.74 14.96
CA GLY A 236 -12.27 -2.62 14.49
C GLY A 236 -11.96 -3.46 13.25
N PHE A 237 -12.51 -4.66 13.12
CA PHE A 237 -12.34 -5.48 11.92
C PHE A 237 -12.96 -4.80 10.68
N LYS A 238 -14.15 -4.21 10.82
CA LYS A 238 -14.78 -3.42 9.75
C LYS A 238 -13.93 -2.21 9.36
N VAL A 239 -13.37 -1.51 10.36
CA VAL A 239 -12.45 -0.39 10.16
C VAL A 239 -11.22 -0.83 9.37
N ALA A 240 -10.58 -1.96 9.78
CA ALA A 240 -9.42 -2.51 9.08
C ALA A 240 -9.73 -2.86 7.63
N MET A 241 -10.79 -3.63 7.38
CA MET A 241 -11.14 -4.08 6.02
C MET A 241 -11.53 -2.92 5.11
N ALA A 242 -12.30 -1.94 5.60
CA ALA A 242 -12.67 -0.75 4.82
C ALA A 242 -11.43 0.07 4.44
N THR A 243 -10.45 0.21 5.34
CA THR A 243 -9.18 0.88 5.05
C THR A 243 -8.38 0.11 4.01
N LEU A 244 -8.23 -1.21 4.17
CA LEU A 244 -7.52 -2.05 3.21
C LEU A 244 -8.20 -2.08 1.83
N ASP A 245 -9.52 -2.04 1.75
CA ASP A 245 -10.23 -2.01 0.46
C ASP A 245 -9.97 -0.71 -0.33
N VAL A 246 -9.68 0.41 0.36
CA VAL A 246 -9.20 1.65 -0.29
C VAL A 246 -7.82 1.45 -0.88
N PHE A 247 -6.86 0.94 -0.07
CA PHE A 247 -5.44 0.97 -0.40
C PHE A 247 -4.95 -0.26 -1.19
N ARG A 248 -5.64 -1.41 -1.12
CA ARG A 248 -5.28 -2.64 -1.85
C ARG A 248 -5.15 -2.44 -3.36
N THR A 249 -6.08 -1.71 -3.99
CA THR A 249 -6.00 -1.39 -5.42
C THR A 249 -4.74 -0.58 -5.73
N SER A 250 -4.32 0.28 -4.82
CA SER A 250 -3.13 1.11 -5.01
C SER A 250 -1.80 0.33 -4.85
N VAL A 251 -1.81 -0.85 -4.18
CA VAL A 251 -0.66 -1.79 -4.21
C VAL A 251 -0.46 -2.33 -5.63
N ALA A 252 -1.55 -2.61 -6.34
CA ALA A 252 -1.46 -2.99 -7.75
C ALA A 252 -0.78 -1.90 -8.60
N ALA A 253 -1.14 -0.64 -8.36
CA ALA A 253 -0.54 0.49 -9.07
C ALA A 253 0.96 0.66 -8.77
N ALA A 254 1.40 0.47 -7.52
CA ALA A 254 2.83 0.45 -7.19
C ALA A 254 3.58 -0.65 -7.97
N ALA A 255 3.00 -1.86 -8.05
CA ALA A 255 3.57 -2.94 -8.85
C ALA A 255 3.66 -2.58 -10.35
N LEU A 256 2.67 -1.87 -10.90
CA LEU A 256 2.74 -1.35 -12.28
C LEU A 256 3.90 -0.37 -12.44
N GLY A 257 4.14 0.52 -11.47
CA GLY A 257 5.28 1.45 -11.50
C GLY A 257 6.61 0.74 -11.59
N PHE A 258 6.83 -0.28 -10.76
CA PHE A 258 8.02 -1.14 -10.83
C PHE A 258 8.14 -1.87 -12.16
N ALA A 259 7.03 -2.42 -12.68
CA ALA A 259 7.01 -3.13 -13.95
C ALA A 259 7.31 -2.21 -15.14
N ARG A 260 6.77 -0.97 -15.16
CA ARG A 260 7.09 0.03 -16.19
C ARG A 260 8.57 0.38 -16.17
N ARG A 261 9.14 0.62 -15.01
CA ARG A 261 10.57 0.89 -14.90
C ARG A 261 11.40 -0.29 -15.42
N ALA A 262 11.06 -1.51 -15.05
CA ALA A 262 11.76 -2.71 -15.52
C ALA A 262 11.66 -2.89 -17.04
N LEU A 263 10.50 -2.61 -17.63
CA LEU A 263 10.29 -2.66 -19.08
C LEU A 263 11.12 -1.57 -19.81
N ASP A 264 11.15 -0.34 -19.28
CA ASP A 264 11.96 0.74 -19.83
C ASP A 264 13.47 0.38 -19.83
N GLU A 265 13.98 -0.15 -18.71
CA GLU A 265 15.37 -0.63 -18.61
C GLU A 265 15.66 -1.78 -19.60
N ALA A 266 14.72 -2.72 -19.73
CA ALA A 266 14.85 -3.85 -20.65
C ALA A 266 14.85 -3.40 -22.12
N LEU A 267 14.02 -2.44 -22.49
CA LEU A 267 13.97 -1.84 -23.84
C LEU A 267 15.28 -1.13 -24.16
N GLU A 268 15.77 -0.28 -23.28
CA GLU A 268 17.06 0.41 -23.46
C GLU A 268 18.21 -0.59 -23.59
N ARG A 269 18.23 -1.61 -22.73
CA ARG A 269 19.20 -2.70 -22.80
C ARG A 269 19.13 -3.44 -24.14
N ALA A 270 17.94 -3.76 -24.61
CA ALA A 270 17.75 -4.47 -25.88
C ALA A 270 18.28 -3.66 -27.07
N MET A 271 18.05 -2.35 -27.08
CA MET A 271 18.46 -1.46 -28.17
C MET A 271 19.96 -1.16 -28.17
N THR A 272 20.62 -1.19 -27.01
CA THR A 272 22.02 -0.77 -26.87
C THR A 272 23.01 -1.92 -26.81
N ARG A 273 22.63 -3.09 -26.26
CA ARG A 273 23.50 -4.26 -26.09
C ARG A 273 23.75 -4.95 -27.43
N LYS A 274 25.01 -4.99 -27.83
CA LYS A 274 25.44 -5.74 -29.04
C LYS A 274 25.99 -7.11 -28.64
N MET A 275 25.61 -8.13 -29.40
CA MET A 275 26.15 -9.49 -29.33
C MET A 275 25.96 -10.22 -30.68
N PHE A 276 26.88 -11.09 -31.04
CA PHE A 276 26.85 -11.83 -32.30
C PHE A 276 26.62 -10.94 -33.53
N GLY A 277 27.20 -9.72 -33.55
CA GLY A 277 27.16 -8.80 -34.71
C GLY A 277 25.88 -7.95 -34.82
N GLN A 278 24.91 -8.09 -33.94
CA GLN A 278 23.63 -7.34 -33.95
C GLN A 278 23.22 -6.89 -32.56
N THR A 279 22.15 -6.07 -32.44
CA THR A 279 21.63 -5.67 -31.14
C THR A 279 20.82 -6.79 -30.49
N LEU A 280 20.65 -6.74 -29.17
CA LEU A 280 19.80 -7.72 -28.48
C LEU A 280 18.35 -7.64 -28.97
N ALA A 281 17.87 -6.49 -29.43
CA ALA A 281 16.54 -6.26 -29.98
C ALA A 281 16.30 -7.03 -31.32
N ASP A 282 17.35 -7.37 -32.03
CA ASP A 282 17.23 -8.08 -33.32
C ASP A 282 16.93 -9.59 -33.16
N PHE A 283 17.07 -10.13 -31.95
CA PHE A 283 16.79 -11.54 -31.66
C PHE A 283 15.31 -11.79 -31.39
N GLN A 284 14.72 -12.77 -32.09
CA GLN A 284 13.30 -13.12 -31.95
C GLN A 284 12.89 -13.48 -30.50
N LEU A 285 13.75 -14.16 -29.75
CA LEU A 285 13.48 -14.49 -28.33
C LEU A 285 13.40 -13.23 -27.46
N THR A 286 14.18 -12.19 -27.77
CA THR A 286 14.08 -10.90 -27.07
C THR A 286 12.79 -10.19 -27.45
N GLN A 287 12.44 -10.15 -28.72
CA GLN A 287 11.19 -9.56 -29.22
C GLN A 287 9.96 -10.23 -28.57
N ALA A 288 9.94 -11.57 -28.53
CA ALA A 288 8.88 -12.32 -27.88
C ALA A 288 8.77 -11.99 -26.38
N LYS A 289 9.89 -11.88 -25.68
CA LYS A 289 9.94 -11.51 -24.26
C LYS A 289 9.40 -10.09 -24.02
N LEU A 290 9.84 -9.10 -24.81
CA LEU A 290 9.35 -7.73 -24.72
C LEU A 290 7.84 -7.64 -25.01
N ALA A 291 7.34 -8.38 -25.99
CA ALA A 291 5.92 -8.45 -26.28
C ALA A 291 5.10 -9.02 -25.10
N GLN A 292 5.58 -10.09 -24.45
CA GLN A 292 4.96 -10.66 -23.27
C GLN A 292 4.95 -9.67 -22.09
N MET A 293 6.06 -8.98 -21.84
CA MET A 293 6.17 -7.96 -20.80
C MET A 293 5.17 -6.82 -21.02
N ALA A 294 5.11 -6.27 -22.23
CA ALA A 294 4.20 -5.16 -22.56
C ALA A 294 2.73 -5.59 -22.45
N THR A 295 2.37 -6.76 -23.02
CA THR A 295 0.98 -7.27 -22.96
C THR A 295 0.54 -7.54 -21.49
N GLY A 296 1.42 -8.18 -20.71
CA GLY A 296 1.14 -8.45 -19.30
C GLY A 296 0.93 -7.16 -18.49
N LEU A 297 1.78 -6.16 -18.73
CA LEU A 297 1.69 -4.85 -18.08
C LEU A 297 0.34 -4.16 -18.38
N ASP A 298 -0.07 -4.11 -19.66
CA ASP A 298 -1.34 -3.50 -20.06
C ASP A 298 -2.55 -4.24 -19.49
N ALA A 299 -2.54 -5.57 -19.49
CA ALA A 299 -3.60 -6.37 -18.90
C ALA A 299 -3.74 -6.12 -17.39
N ALA A 300 -2.63 -6.04 -16.66
CA ALA A 300 -2.60 -5.73 -15.24
C ALA A 300 -3.08 -4.28 -14.96
N ALA A 301 -2.67 -3.32 -15.79
CA ALA A 301 -3.08 -1.92 -15.69
C ALA A 301 -4.60 -1.75 -15.93
N LEU A 302 -5.16 -2.43 -16.93
CA LEU A 302 -6.60 -2.44 -17.20
C LEU A 302 -7.41 -2.93 -15.98
N LEU A 303 -6.99 -4.02 -15.35
CA LEU A 303 -7.64 -4.52 -14.14
C LEU A 303 -7.51 -3.53 -12.97
N THR A 304 -6.34 -2.93 -12.80
CA THR A 304 -6.07 -1.97 -11.72
C THR A 304 -6.92 -0.72 -11.86
N TYR A 305 -6.90 -0.07 -13.01
CA TYR A 305 -7.62 1.18 -13.21
C TYR A 305 -9.12 0.99 -13.38
N ARG A 306 -9.59 -0.17 -13.85
CA ARG A 306 -11.00 -0.54 -13.76
C ARG A 306 -11.46 -0.60 -12.31
N ALA A 307 -10.72 -1.29 -11.43
CA ALA A 307 -11.08 -1.40 -10.02
C ALA A 307 -11.09 -0.01 -9.33
N ALA A 308 -10.06 0.83 -9.60
CA ALA A 308 -9.99 2.18 -9.07
C ALA A 308 -11.16 3.05 -9.55
N TRP A 309 -11.47 3.00 -10.84
CA TRP A 309 -12.57 3.75 -11.43
C TRP A 309 -13.92 3.34 -10.85
N GLN A 310 -14.22 2.04 -10.77
CA GLN A 310 -15.46 1.54 -10.19
C GLN A 310 -15.63 1.99 -8.73
N ARG A 311 -14.54 1.94 -7.94
CA ARG A 311 -14.57 2.43 -6.56
C ARG A 311 -14.92 3.92 -6.49
N ASP A 312 -14.34 4.75 -7.35
CA ASP A 312 -14.63 6.19 -7.40
C ASP A 312 -16.06 6.51 -7.88
N GLN A 313 -16.74 5.53 -8.51
CA GLN A 313 -18.18 5.59 -8.79
C GLN A 313 -19.05 5.15 -7.59
N GLY A 314 -18.45 4.81 -6.45
CA GLY A 314 -19.16 4.34 -5.27
C GLY A 314 -19.53 2.86 -5.29
N GLU A 315 -19.00 2.09 -6.24
CA GLU A 315 -19.26 0.65 -6.33
C GLU A 315 -18.45 -0.13 -5.28
N ARG A 316 -18.97 -1.28 -4.89
CA ARG A 316 -18.23 -2.26 -4.09
C ARG A 316 -17.27 -3.04 -4.98
N VAL A 317 -15.97 -2.94 -4.72
CA VAL A 317 -14.90 -3.46 -5.60
C VAL A 317 -14.04 -4.55 -4.96
N THR A 318 -14.52 -5.24 -3.93
CA THR A 318 -13.73 -6.24 -3.18
C THR A 318 -13.10 -7.30 -4.11
N LYS A 319 -13.88 -7.82 -5.06
CA LYS A 319 -13.40 -8.80 -6.06
C LYS A 319 -12.43 -8.17 -7.05
N GLU A 320 -12.78 -7.01 -7.59
CA GLU A 320 -12.00 -6.29 -8.60
C GLU A 320 -10.66 -5.83 -8.04
N ALA A 321 -10.62 -5.31 -6.82
CA ALA A 321 -9.40 -4.95 -6.11
C ALA A 321 -8.49 -6.16 -5.85
N ALA A 322 -9.07 -7.30 -5.48
CA ALA A 322 -8.32 -8.55 -5.31
C ALA A 322 -7.73 -9.06 -6.63
N MET A 323 -8.51 -9.02 -7.73
CA MET A 323 -8.03 -9.34 -9.08
C MET A 323 -6.88 -8.41 -9.51
N ALA A 324 -7.04 -7.11 -9.31
CA ALA A 324 -6.04 -6.11 -9.64
C ALA A 324 -4.72 -6.36 -8.89
N LYS A 325 -4.80 -6.49 -7.56
CA LYS A 325 -3.61 -6.70 -6.72
C LYS A 325 -2.88 -7.98 -7.08
N MET A 326 -3.59 -9.09 -7.16
CA MET A 326 -3.00 -10.39 -7.50
C MET A 326 -2.31 -10.32 -8.88
N THR A 327 -3.04 -9.89 -9.91
CA THR A 327 -2.53 -9.90 -11.29
C THR A 327 -1.35 -8.93 -11.42
N ALA A 328 -1.45 -7.70 -10.91
CA ALA A 328 -0.39 -6.72 -11.06
C ALA A 328 0.91 -7.14 -10.34
N THR A 329 0.83 -7.67 -9.12
CA THR A 329 2.02 -8.07 -8.38
C THR A 329 2.70 -9.32 -8.97
N GLU A 330 1.93 -10.30 -9.45
CA GLU A 330 2.49 -11.49 -10.11
C GLU A 330 3.10 -11.13 -11.47
N THR A 331 2.40 -10.33 -12.27
CA THR A 331 2.88 -9.89 -13.58
C THR A 331 4.14 -9.01 -13.45
N ALA A 332 4.16 -8.09 -12.48
CA ALA A 332 5.33 -7.26 -12.23
C ALA A 332 6.56 -8.09 -11.84
N GLN A 333 6.38 -9.13 -11.00
CA GLN A 333 7.47 -10.06 -10.68
C GLN A 333 8.02 -10.74 -11.94
N GLN A 334 7.15 -11.18 -12.85
CA GLN A 334 7.57 -11.83 -14.12
C GLN A 334 8.30 -10.86 -15.04
N ILE A 335 7.81 -9.62 -15.16
CA ILE A 335 8.44 -8.57 -15.98
C ILE A 335 9.82 -8.22 -15.42
N ILE A 336 9.94 -8.04 -14.12
CA ILE A 336 11.21 -7.68 -13.48
C ILE A 336 12.20 -8.83 -13.58
N ASP A 337 11.78 -10.09 -13.36
CA ASP A 337 12.62 -11.27 -13.55
C ASP A 337 13.15 -11.36 -14.99
N ALA A 338 12.28 -11.12 -15.97
CA ALA A 338 12.66 -11.08 -17.38
C ALA A 338 13.68 -9.96 -17.67
N ALA A 339 13.52 -8.78 -17.06
CA ALA A 339 14.46 -7.68 -17.20
C ALA A 339 15.83 -8.04 -16.59
N VAL A 340 15.88 -8.57 -15.37
CA VAL A 340 17.11 -9.06 -14.73
C VAL A 340 17.82 -10.07 -15.65
N GLN A 341 17.09 -11.03 -16.22
CA GLN A 341 17.64 -12.02 -17.14
C GLN A 341 18.23 -11.38 -18.41
N MET A 342 17.58 -10.33 -18.95
CA MET A 342 18.08 -9.63 -20.14
C MET A 342 19.36 -8.83 -19.87
N PHE A 343 19.55 -8.37 -18.65
CA PHE A 343 20.78 -7.70 -18.22
C PHE A 343 21.94 -8.68 -18.00
N GLY A 344 21.66 -9.98 -17.77
CA GLY A 344 22.66 -11.00 -17.48
C GLY A 344 23.42 -10.65 -16.17
N GLY A 345 24.74 -10.78 -16.14
CA GLY A 345 25.54 -10.51 -14.93
C GLY A 345 25.31 -9.13 -14.33
N LEU A 346 25.02 -8.09 -15.12
CA LEU A 346 24.69 -6.75 -14.60
C LEU A 346 23.36 -6.74 -13.83
N GLY A 347 22.41 -7.56 -14.21
CA GLY A 347 21.09 -7.63 -13.58
C GLY A 347 21.11 -8.14 -12.13
N VAL A 348 22.22 -8.74 -11.68
CA VAL A 348 22.39 -9.23 -10.30
C VAL A 348 23.44 -8.43 -9.51
N VAL A 349 23.96 -7.34 -10.09
CA VAL A 349 24.85 -6.42 -9.38
C VAL A 349 24.01 -5.61 -8.41
N SER A 350 24.41 -5.58 -7.13
CA SER A 350 23.74 -4.81 -6.08
C SER A 350 23.59 -3.35 -6.50
N GLU A 351 22.44 -2.77 -6.21
CA GLU A 351 22.07 -1.39 -6.53
C GLU A 351 21.85 -1.09 -8.03
N HIS A 352 21.98 -2.09 -8.91
CA HIS A 352 21.51 -1.93 -10.29
C HIS A 352 19.97 -1.77 -10.32
N PRO A 353 19.38 -0.90 -11.17
CA PRO A 353 17.94 -0.63 -11.16
C PRO A 353 17.07 -1.88 -11.17
N VAL A 354 17.32 -2.85 -12.06
CA VAL A 354 16.51 -4.08 -12.15
C VAL A 354 16.70 -5.03 -10.95
N GLU A 355 17.87 -5.03 -10.32
CA GLU A 355 18.14 -5.79 -9.11
C GLU A 355 17.37 -5.19 -7.91
N ARG A 356 17.36 -3.87 -7.76
CA ARG A 356 16.56 -3.19 -6.74
C ARG A 356 15.07 -3.49 -6.92
N LEU A 357 14.56 -3.37 -8.14
CA LEU A 357 13.17 -3.71 -8.45
C LEU A 357 12.83 -5.16 -8.12
N TYR A 358 13.78 -6.09 -8.30
CA TYR A 358 13.59 -7.51 -7.96
C TYR A 358 13.41 -7.73 -6.46
N ARG A 359 14.12 -6.98 -5.62
CA ARG A 359 13.94 -6.98 -4.18
C ARG A 359 12.61 -6.32 -3.77
N GLU A 360 12.29 -5.16 -4.35
CA GLU A 360 11.08 -4.38 -4.03
C GLU A 360 9.79 -5.15 -4.31
N ILE A 361 9.65 -5.72 -5.50
CA ILE A 361 8.40 -6.38 -5.91
C ILE A 361 8.04 -7.59 -5.06
N ARG A 362 9.04 -8.25 -4.44
CA ARG A 362 8.79 -9.50 -3.72
C ARG A 362 7.83 -9.34 -2.55
N ALA A 363 7.92 -8.24 -1.83
CA ALA A 363 7.08 -7.96 -0.66
C ALA A 363 5.62 -7.65 -1.07
N LEU A 364 5.39 -7.04 -2.24
CA LEU A 364 4.04 -6.68 -2.71
C LEU A 364 3.15 -7.91 -2.95
N ARG A 365 3.73 -9.07 -3.20
CA ARG A 365 2.99 -10.34 -3.33
C ARG A 365 2.54 -10.91 -1.98
N ILE A 366 3.08 -10.40 -0.87
CA ILE A 366 2.87 -10.92 0.49
C ILE A 366 1.97 -10.01 1.31
N TYR A 367 2.31 -8.72 1.43
CA TYR A 367 1.56 -7.81 2.30
C TYR A 367 0.19 -7.40 1.70
N GLU A 368 -0.66 -6.82 2.54
CA GLU A 368 -2.05 -6.44 2.24
C GLU A 368 -2.89 -7.60 1.65
N GLY A 369 -2.61 -8.81 2.13
CA GLY A 369 -3.19 -10.06 1.68
C GLY A 369 -2.35 -10.72 0.59
N ALA A 370 -1.72 -11.85 0.92
CA ALA A 370 -0.91 -12.64 0.01
C ALA A 370 -1.71 -13.08 -1.24
N THR A 371 -1.02 -13.47 -2.30
CA THR A 371 -1.63 -13.93 -3.56
C THR A 371 -2.72 -14.97 -3.32
N GLU A 372 -2.49 -15.92 -2.42
CA GLU A 372 -3.45 -16.97 -2.06
C GLU A 372 -4.70 -16.41 -1.37
N VAL A 373 -4.52 -15.38 -0.52
CA VAL A 373 -5.65 -14.67 0.12
C VAL A 373 -6.49 -13.95 -0.92
N GLN A 374 -5.87 -13.32 -1.93
CA GLN A 374 -6.60 -12.68 -3.03
C GLN A 374 -7.42 -13.72 -3.82
N GLN A 375 -6.86 -14.90 -4.10
CA GLN A 375 -7.56 -16.00 -4.76
C GLN A 375 -8.81 -16.43 -3.98
N LEU A 376 -8.69 -16.57 -2.65
CA LEU A 376 -9.81 -16.93 -1.79
C LEU A 376 -10.90 -15.83 -1.78
N ILE A 377 -10.51 -14.55 -1.77
CA ILE A 377 -11.45 -13.43 -1.84
C ILE A 377 -12.22 -13.48 -3.18
N ILE A 378 -11.51 -13.62 -4.30
CA ILE A 378 -12.12 -13.69 -5.64
C ILE A 378 -13.11 -14.84 -5.72
N ALA A 379 -12.71 -16.04 -5.30
CA ALA A 379 -13.55 -17.22 -5.33
C ALA A 379 -14.81 -17.04 -4.48
N ARG A 380 -14.67 -16.52 -3.26
CA ARG A 380 -15.82 -16.26 -2.35
C ARG A 380 -16.82 -15.28 -2.95
N GLU A 381 -16.35 -14.19 -3.55
CA GLU A 381 -17.24 -13.19 -4.18
C GLU A 381 -17.97 -13.77 -5.41
N ILE A 382 -17.31 -14.62 -6.20
CA ILE A 382 -17.94 -15.30 -7.35
C ILE A 382 -19.02 -16.26 -6.88
N LEU A 383 -18.75 -17.07 -5.87
CA LEU A 383 -19.68 -18.06 -5.33
C LEU A 383 -20.89 -17.39 -4.69
N ARG A 384 -20.67 -16.35 -3.87
CA ARG A 384 -21.76 -15.60 -3.22
C ARG A 384 -22.77 -15.02 -4.23
N ASN A 385 -22.30 -14.57 -5.38
CA ASN A 385 -23.18 -14.01 -6.42
C ASN A 385 -23.99 -15.07 -7.19
N ARG A 386 -23.78 -16.36 -6.92
CA ARG A 386 -24.51 -17.48 -7.52
C ARG A 386 -25.42 -18.22 -6.55
N GLU A 387 -25.36 -17.89 -5.25
CA GLU A 387 -26.36 -18.41 -4.32
C GLU A 387 -27.71 -17.83 -4.69
N PRO A 388 -28.77 -18.68 -4.91
CA PRO A 388 -30.11 -18.16 -5.14
C PRO A 388 -30.49 -17.32 -3.92
N SER A 389 -31.13 -16.16 -4.17
CA SER A 389 -31.79 -15.35 -3.14
C SER A 389 -32.90 -16.15 -2.48
N GLY A 390 -32.54 -17.11 -1.66
CA GLY A 390 -33.45 -17.98 -0.91
C GLY A 390 -33.11 -17.86 0.57
N ASP A 391 -34.12 -17.70 1.38
CA ASP A 391 -34.17 -17.54 2.82
C ASP A 391 -33.00 -18.21 3.54
N ALA A 392 -32.26 -17.44 4.31
CA ALA A 392 -31.22 -17.95 5.18
C ALA A 392 -31.86 -18.97 6.16
N PRO A 393 -31.41 -20.24 6.21
CA PRO A 393 -31.81 -21.09 7.30
C PRO A 393 -31.14 -20.51 8.56
N THR A 394 -31.96 -20.05 9.48
CA THR A 394 -31.63 -19.84 10.89
C THR A 394 -30.98 -21.12 11.42
N LYS A 395 -29.66 -21.16 11.45
CA LYS A 395 -28.96 -22.19 12.22
C LYS A 395 -28.86 -21.73 13.66
N ALA A 396 -29.55 -22.49 14.49
CA ALA A 396 -29.58 -22.47 15.94
C ALA A 396 -28.18 -22.60 16.57
#